data_564499157ba128f5b8dc3eaefe5cb757
#
_entry.id   564499157ba128f5b8dc3eaefe5cb757
#
_cell.length_a   1.000
_cell.length_b   1.000
_cell.length_c   1.000
_cell.angle_alpha   90.00
_cell.angle_beta   90.00
_cell.angle_gamma   90.00
#
_symmetry.space_group_name_H-M   'P 1'
#
loop_
_entity.id
_entity.type
_entity.pdbx_description
1 polymer ?
#
loop_
_entity_poly.entity_id
_entity_poly.type
_entity_poly.pdbx_seq_one_letter_code
_entity_poly.pdbx_strand_id
1 'polypeptide(L)'
;MLYRSLFSSIPLRMRKFITTAFLLTFCACVAHAADTDCTTLTKATCNTTPGCYWQTHLSSCARCPVGTYNDGTIGENATACFSCGKWGDGSGTIWSTTATGQTSLDACAFTAQCNAAQAFFGFSQGCNACSSKNNALAGTYYYGTKRSEYTINGTLGSINSAINTTTACATCGANSKTSSDGLGCNCLTNYHISGGTNSDTVANGKDCVINTYTITYRANNGTNQTTTQNVSYKSTVTTLDDQTFSQTGRTLTGWKNDALSLDITPGGTFTYAYTDNIELTAKWSGKSFNITYQIGGAGTTCQPATPTSCTYGNICSAPDIPSGCTYNGYVFKGWKCTSGCKDSTTIISPGTDINDISGNNDMTLTAQWAECPAGYYCPDIRTENKCPAGSTSAAKSTAITNCYMVGGTTIILDAAENKFTLPGTTKIYYHGGNN
;
A
#
# COMPACT_ATOMS: atom_id res chain seq x y z
N MET A 1 -21.17 -20.28 12.74
CA MET A 1 -21.12 -20.01 14.19
C MET A 1 -22.25 -20.69 14.99
N LEU A 2 -22.95 -21.65 14.46
CA LEU A 2 -24.11 -22.31 15.10
C LEU A 2 -23.87 -23.78 15.46
N TYR A 3 -22.63 -24.28 15.36
CA TYR A 3 -22.33 -25.68 15.64
C TYR A 3 -21.48 -25.91 16.93
N ARG A 4 -21.16 -24.83 17.65
CA ARG A 4 -20.38 -24.94 18.90
C ARG A 4 -21.20 -24.85 20.19
N SER A 5 -22.47 -24.52 20.13
CA SER A 5 -23.27 -24.32 21.36
C SER A 5 -24.14 -25.55 21.78
N LEU A 6 -24.18 -26.61 20.99
CA LEU A 6 -25.02 -27.78 21.27
C LEU A 6 -24.30 -28.94 21.95
N PHE A 7 -22.99 -28.84 22.21
CA PHE A 7 -22.22 -29.93 22.84
C PHE A 7 -21.79 -29.67 24.28
N SER A 8 -22.18 -28.56 24.90
CA SER A 8 -21.75 -28.24 26.27
C SER A 8 -22.63 -28.79 27.39
N SER A 9 -23.77 -29.43 27.08
CA SER A 9 -24.75 -29.86 28.07
C SER A 9 -24.90 -31.37 28.21
N ILE A 10 -24.02 -32.19 27.60
CA ILE A 10 -24.12 -33.66 27.71
C ILE A 10 -23.04 -34.17 28.67
N PRO A 11 -23.40 -34.94 29.73
CA PRO A 11 -22.46 -35.48 30.69
C PRO A 11 -21.44 -36.43 30.07
N LEU A 12 -20.22 -36.38 30.58
CA LEU A 12 -19.02 -37.09 30.06
C LEU A 12 -19.18 -38.60 29.86
N ARG A 13 -20.16 -39.23 30.54
CA ARG A 13 -20.43 -40.67 30.40
C ARG A 13 -21.22 -41.03 29.13
N MET A 14 -21.94 -40.10 28.51
CA MET A 14 -22.67 -40.37 27.27
C MET A 14 -21.83 -40.17 26.02
N ARG A 15 -20.71 -39.46 26.11
CA ARG A 15 -19.81 -39.25 24.95
C ARG A 15 -19.09 -40.48 24.45
N LYS A 16 -18.86 -41.46 25.34
CA LYS A 16 -18.21 -42.72 24.94
C LYS A 16 -19.15 -43.70 24.22
N PHE A 17 -20.47 -43.57 24.40
CA PHE A 17 -21.42 -44.45 23.71
C PHE A 17 -21.78 -43.97 22.29
N ILE A 18 -21.75 -42.68 22.04
CA ILE A 18 -22.08 -42.12 20.71
C ILE A 18 -20.92 -42.32 19.73
N THR A 19 -19.67 -42.27 20.22
CA THR A 19 -18.49 -42.52 19.34
C THR A 19 -18.35 -43.99 18.96
N THR A 20 -18.79 -44.91 19.80
CA THR A 20 -18.73 -46.36 19.50
C THR A 20 -19.89 -46.81 18.60
N ALA A 21 -21.05 -46.16 18.68
CA ALA A 21 -22.19 -46.47 17.81
C ALA A 21 -22.02 -45.92 16.37
N PHE A 22 -21.29 -44.80 16.17
CA PHE A 22 -21.03 -44.27 14.84
C PHE A 22 -19.85 -44.96 14.11
N LEU A 23 -18.94 -45.63 14.84
CA LEU A 23 -17.88 -46.45 14.24
C LEU A 23 -18.36 -47.86 13.87
N LEU A 24 -19.51 -48.32 14.42
CA LEU A 24 -20.04 -49.65 14.10
C LEU A 24 -20.99 -49.67 12.90
N THR A 25 -21.38 -48.51 12.35
CA THR A 25 -22.32 -48.47 11.18
C THR A 25 -21.59 -48.25 9.83
N PHE A 26 -20.27 -48.03 9.83
CA PHE A 26 -19.47 -47.91 8.57
C PHE A 26 -18.53 -49.12 8.34
N CYS A 27 -18.67 -50.16 9.11
CA CYS A 27 -17.95 -51.43 8.92
C CYS A 27 -18.90 -52.57 8.56
N ALA A 28 -19.69 -52.34 7.49
CA ALA A 28 -20.47 -53.43 6.94
C ALA A 28 -20.43 -53.33 5.42
N CYS A 29 -19.72 -54.23 4.89
CA CYS A 29 -19.66 -54.87 3.58
C CYS A 29 -18.24 -54.96 3.01
N VAL A 30 -17.28 -55.33 3.82
CA VAL A 30 -16.31 -56.29 3.32
C VAL A 30 -17.00 -57.64 3.49
N ALA A 31 -17.48 -58.22 2.42
CA ALA A 31 -17.90 -59.61 2.42
C ALA A 31 -16.69 -60.40 2.88
N HIS A 32 -16.70 -60.79 4.17
CA HIS A 32 -15.79 -61.83 4.64
C HIS A 32 -16.16 -63.06 3.81
N ALA A 33 -15.24 -63.47 2.94
CA ALA A 33 -15.28 -64.82 2.43
C ALA A 33 -15.49 -65.69 3.68
N ALA A 34 -16.51 -66.48 3.67
CA ALA A 34 -16.74 -67.41 4.77
C ALA A 34 -15.40 -68.10 5.04
N ASP A 35 -15.03 -68.15 6.34
CA ASP A 35 -13.74 -68.73 6.74
C ASP A 35 -13.81 -70.25 6.50
N THR A 36 -13.91 -70.62 5.23
CA THR A 36 -14.00 -72.01 4.81
C THR A 36 -12.64 -72.64 4.99
N ASP A 37 -12.58 -73.60 5.89
CA ASP A 37 -11.36 -74.40 6.09
C ASP A 37 -11.19 -75.37 4.92
N CYS A 38 -10.44 -74.94 3.87
CA CYS A 38 -10.16 -75.78 2.74
C CYS A 38 -9.42 -77.05 3.07
N THR A 39 -8.68 -77.11 4.19
CA THR A 39 -7.82 -78.25 4.55
C THR A 39 -8.57 -79.55 4.91
N THR A 40 -9.84 -79.42 5.23
CA THR A 40 -10.71 -80.53 5.62
C THR A 40 -11.47 -81.12 4.41
N LEU A 41 -11.38 -80.49 3.24
CA LEU A 41 -12.13 -80.91 2.07
C LEU A 41 -11.46 -82.05 1.29
N THR A 42 -12.31 -82.95 0.78
CA THR A 42 -11.85 -84.04 -0.13
C THR A 42 -11.60 -83.50 -1.52
N LYS A 43 -10.91 -84.26 -2.37
CA LYS A 43 -10.68 -83.87 -3.79
C LYS A 43 -11.98 -83.58 -4.52
N ALA A 44 -13.02 -84.33 -4.30
CA ALA A 44 -14.31 -84.16 -4.96
C ALA A 44 -15.05 -82.91 -4.56
N THR A 45 -14.84 -82.39 -3.37
CA THR A 45 -15.53 -81.23 -2.81
C THR A 45 -14.67 -79.95 -2.86
N CYS A 46 -13.36 -80.09 -2.96
CA CYS A 46 -12.44 -78.98 -2.88
C CYS A 46 -12.64 -77.94 -4.01
N ASN A 47 -12.64 -78.38 -5.25
CA ASN A 47 -12.74 -77.47 -6.43
C ASN A 47 -14.16 -76.90 -6.62
N THR A 48 -15.18 -77.51 -6.05
CA THR A 48 -16.54 -77.02 -6.03
C THR A 48 -16.88 -76.12 -4.85
N THR A 49 -15.92 -75.98 -3.92
CA THR A 49 -16.06 -75.09 -2.79
C THR A 49 -15.44 -73.74 -3.15
N PRO A 50 -16.22 -72.66 -3.13
CA PRO A 50 -15.73 -71.33 -3.39
C PRO A 50 -14.52 -70.94 -2.54
N GLY A 51 -13.50 -70.35 -3.14
CA GLY A 51 -12.27 -69.93 -2.49
C GLY A 51 -11.21 -71.03 -2.26
N CYS A 52 -11.49 -72.29 -2.61
CA CYS A 52 -10.60 -73.45 -2.46
C CYS A 52 -10.18 -74.02 -3.83
N TYR A 53 -9.03 -74.73 -3.87
CA TYR A 53 -8.59 -75.51 -5.05
C TYR A 53 -7.75 -76.69 -4.60
N TRP A 54 -7.75 -77.77 -5.43
CA TRP A 54 -7.00 -78.99 -5.17
C TRP A 54 -5.57 -78.90 -5.62
N GLN A 55 -4.63 -79.03 -4.71
CA GLN A 55 -3.20 -79.08 -4.99
C GLN A 55 -2.78 -80.50 -5.29
N THR A 56 -2.64 -80.83 -6.57
CA THR A 56 -2.37 -82.19 -7.04
C THR A 56 -1.05 -82.75 -6.48
N HIS A 57 -0.03 -81.92 -6.39
CA HIS A 57 1.31 -82.30 -5.93
C HIS A 57 1.37 -82.53 -4.39
N LEU A 58 0.48 -81.93 -3.65
CA LEU A 58 0.39 -82.13 -2.18
C LEU A 58 -0.76 -83.04 -1.78
N SER A 59 -1.61 -83.45 -2.74
CA SER A 59 -2.84 -84.26 -2.48
C SER A 59 -3.68 -83.68 -1.37
N SER A 60 -3.80 -82.34 -1.35
CA SER A 60 -4.52 -81.61 -0.33
C SER A 60 -5.32 -80.40 -0.95
N CYS A 61 -6.34 -80.03 -0.28
CA CYS A 61 -7.11 -78.83 -0.63
C CYS A 61 -6.51 -77.60 0.04
N ALA A 62 -6.40 -76.50 -0.68
CA ALA A 62 -5.85 -75.23 -0.18
C ALA A 62 -6.71 -74.06 -0.60
N ARG A 63 -6.58 -72.91 0.08
CA ARG A 63 -7.20 -71.65 -0.30
C ARG A 63 -6.57 -71.15 -1.59
N CYS A 64 -7.37 -70.51 -2.45
CA CYS A 64 -6.87 -69.81 -3.59
C CYS A 64 -5.78 -68.81 -3.19
N PRO A 65 -4.61 -68.83 -3.87
CA PRO A 65 -3.56 -67.84 -3.61
C PRO A 65 -4.01 -66.42 -3.91
N VAL A 66 -3.29 -65.45 -3.36
CA VAL A 66 -3.46 -64.05 -3.73
C VAL A 66 -3.33 -63.88 -5.25
N GLY A 67 -4.19 -63.10 -5.88
CA GLY A 67 -4.26 -62.93 -7.33
C GLY A 67 -5.15 -63.92 -8.04
N THR A 68 -5.84 -64.79 -7.31
CA THR A 68 -6.74 -65.79 -7.85
C THR A 68 -8.02 -65.91 -7.05
N TYR A 69 -9.06 -66.50 -7.66
CA TYR A 69 -10.35 -66.76 -7.02
C TYR A 69 -10.93 -68.12 -7.50
N ASN A 70 -11.85 -68.66 -6.75
CA ASN A 70 -12.73 -69.73 -7.15
C ASN A 70 -14.18 -69.46 -6.71
N ASP A 71 -15.08 -69.40 -7.68
CA ASP A 71 -16.50 -69.21 -7.47
C ASP A 71 -17.28 -70.52 -7.30
N GLY A 72 -16.57 -71.66 -7.24
CA GLY A 72 -17.14 -72.99 -7.18
C GLY A 72 -17.27 -73.63 -8.57
N THR A 73 -16.84 -73.00 -9.64
CA THR A 73 -17.01 -73.49 -11.04
C THR A 73 -15.73 -73.90 -11.73
N ILE A 74 -14.56 -73.93 -11.03
CA ILE A 74 -13.25 -74.23 -11.63
C ILE A 74 -13.15 -75.70 -12.18
N GLY A 75 -14.10 -76.51 -11.86
CA GLY A 75 -14.16 -77.93 -12.30
C GLY A 75 -13.31 -78.86 -11.43
N GLU A 76 -13.79 -80.14 -11.31
CA GLU A 76 -13.20 -81.16 -10.39
C GLU A 76 -11.70 -81.43 -10.65
N ASN A 77 -11.26 -81.32 -11.90
CA ASN A 77 -9.88 -81.59 -12.27
C ASN A 77 -8.99 -80.35 -12.39
N ALA A 78 -9.49 -79.19 -12.00
CA ALA A 78 -8.68 -77.97 -12.03
C ALA A 78 -7.52 -78.06 -10.99
N THR A 79 -6.36 -77.64 -11.42
CA THR A 79 -5.11 -77.64 -10.63
C THR A 79 -4.75 -76.23 -10.12
N ALA A 80 -5.56 -75.24 -10.43
CA ALA A 80 -5.36 -73.87 -10.00
C ALA A 80 -6.72 -73.10 -9.97
N CYS A 81 -6.80 -72.10 -9.13
CA CYS A 81 -7.85 -71.12 -9.14
C CYS A 81 -7.87 -70.31 -10.42
N PHE A 82 -8.99 -69.68 -10.72
CA PHE A 82 -9.05 -68.65 -11.79
C PHE A 82 -8.11 -67.52 -11.48
N SER A 83 -7.31 -67.14 -12.47
CA SER A 83 -6.47 -65.93 -12.34
C SER A 83 -7.30 -64.67 -12.49
N CYS A 84 -7.01 -63.69 -11.69
CA CYS A 84 -7.55 -62.31 -11.89
C CYS A 84 -7.13 -61.69 -13.23
N GLY A 85 -6.06 -62.27 -13.90
CA GLY A 85 -5.57 -61.82 -15.18
C GLY A 85 -4.44 -60.81 -15.06
N LYS A 86 -3.77 -60.60 -16.19
CA LYS A 86 -2.74 -59.58 -16.34
C LYS A 86 -3.21 -58.50 -17.27
N TRP A 87 -2.89 -57.29 -16.96
CA TRP A 87 -3.13 -56.18 -17.90
C TRP A 87 -1.96 -56.10 -18.89
N GLY A 88 -2.31 -55.82 -20.15
CA GLY A 88 -1.34 -55.87 -21.27
C GLY A 88 -0.69 -54.51 -21.62
N ASP A 89 -0.55 -53.59 -20.70
CA ASP A 89 0.01 -52.25 -20.96
C ASP A 89 1.54 -52.18 -20.95
N GLY A 90 2.21 -53.32 -20.80
CA GLY A 90 3.68 -53.38 -20.67
C GLY A 90 4.21 -52.91 -19.30
N SER A 91 3.39 -52.37 -18.43
CA SER A 91 3.79 -51.90 -17.11
C SER A 91 3.93 -53.02 -16.08
N GLY A 92 3.51 -54.23 -16.41
CA GLY A 92 3.48 -55.37 -15.50
C GLY A 92 2.42 -55.32 -14.41
N THR A 93 1.46 -54.41 -14.55
CA THR A 93 0.35 -54.27 -13.58
C THR A 93 -0.52 -55.52 -13.60
N ILE A 94 -0.75 -56.11 -12.46
CA ILE A 94 -1.48 -57.37 -12.29
C ILE A 94 -2.74 -57.09 -11.50
N TRP A 95 -3.88 -57.64 -11.97
CA TRP A 95 -5.06 -57.78 -11.12
C TRP A 95 -4.76 -58.75 -9.99
N SER A 96 -5.08 -58.40 -8.82
CA SER A 96 -4.83 -59.25 -7.67
C SER A 96 -5.96 -59.19 -6.67
N THR A 97 -6.12 -60.29 -5.92
CA THR A 97 -6.92 -60.27 -4.74
C THR A 97 -6.11 -59.76 -3.54
N THR A 98 -6.74 -59.11 -2.57
CA THR A 98 -6.08 -58.61 -1.37
C THR A 98 -5.82 -59.72 -0.31
N ALA A 99 -6.50 -60.86 -0.45
CA ALA A 99 -6.38 -61.97 0.45
C ALA A 99 -6.46 -63.30 -0.31
N THR A 100 -6.06 -64.37 0.36
CA THR A 100 -6.27 -65.75 -0.12
C THR A 100 -7.71 -66.17 0.01
N GLY A 101 -8.11 -67.22 -0.71
CA GLY A 101 -9.41 -67.86 -0.57
C GLY A 101 -10.59 -67.00 -1.11
N GLN A 102 -10.34 -66.16 -2.08
CA GLN A 102 -11.39 -65.34 -2.68
C GLN A 102 -12.37 -66.16 -3.52
N THR A 103 -13.61 -65.82 -3.45
CA THR A 103 -14.72 -66.61 -3.97
C THR A 103 -15.37 -66.06 -5.24
N SER A 104 -14.95 -64.90 -5.71
CA SER A 104 -15.52 -64.30 -6.93
C SER A 104 -14.52 -63.46 -7.69
N LEU A 105 -14.80 -63.22 -8.94
CA LEU A 105 -14.05 -62.28 -9.79
C LEU A 105 -14.14 -60.83 -9.23
N ASP A 106 -15.21 -60.48 -8.52
CA ASP A 106 -15.38 -59.17 -7.95
C ASP A 106 -14.37 -58.86 -6.83
N ALA A 107 -13.77 -59.93 -6.25
CA ALA A 107 -12.65 -59.77 -5.31
C ALA A 107 -11.31 -59.42 -5.96
N CYS A 108 -11.20 -59.56 -7.29
CA CYS A 108 -10.04 -59.13 -8.04
C CYS A 108 -10.03 -57.60 -8.12
N ALA A 109 -9.09 -57.02 -7.42
CA ALA A 109 -8.94 -55.56 -7.39
C ALA A 109 -7.69 -55.16 -8.16
N PHE A 110 -7.78 -54.06 -8.86
CA PHE A 110 -6.65 -53.39 -9.45
C PHE A 110 -6.29 -52.17 -8.59
N THR A 111 -5.05 -52.14 -8.15
CA THR A 111 -4.54 -50.99 -7.42
C THR A 111 -3.39 -50.38 -8.24
N ALA A 112 -3.58 -49.20 -8.75
CA ALA A 112 -2.54 -48.42 -9.34
C ALA A 112 -2.04 -47.38 -8.34
N GLN A 113 -0.76 -47.42 -8.02
CA GLN A 113 -0.10 -46.39 -7.25
C GLN A 113 0.58 -45.41 -8.20
N CYS A 114 0.09 -44.22 -8.25
CA CYS A 114 0.74 -43.14 -9.02
C CYS A 114 1.61 -42.29 -8.08
N ASN A 115 2.73 -41.80 -8.61
CA ASN A 115 3.55 -40.83 -7.88
C ASN A 115 2.78 -39.53 -7.63
N ALA A 116 3.30 -38.72 -6.71
CA ALA A 116 2.79 -37.36 -6.54
C ALA A 116 2.77 -36.63 -7.89
N ALA A 117 1.75 -35.83 -8.13
CA ALA A 117 1.51 -35.14 -9.39
C ALA A 117 1.11 -36.00 -10.60
N GLN A 118 0.93 -37.29 -10.41
CA GLN A 118 0.42 -38.20 -11.43
C GLN A 118 -1.02 -38.63 -11.11
N ALA A 119 -1.79 -38.86 -12.15
CA ALA A 119 -3.09 -39.47 -12.07
C ALA A 119 -3.11 -40.72 -12.98
N PHE A 120 -4.00 -41.66 -12.67
CA PHE A 120 -4.23 -42.81 -13.52
C PHE A 120 -5.22 -42.45 -14.64
N PHE A 121 -4.76 -42.46 -15.88
CA PHE A 121 -5.55 -42.13 -17.07
C PHE A 121 -6.18 -43.31 -17.76
N GLY A 122 -6.34 -44.41 -17.08
CA GLY A 122 -6.84 -45.68 -17.66
C GLY A 122 -5.72 -46.62 -17.98
N PHE A 123 -6.13 -47.83 -18.36
CA PHE A 123 -5.19 -48.94 -18.56
C PHE A 123 -4.24 -48.77 -19.76
N SER A 124 -4.66 -48.00 -20.76
CA SER A 124 -3.81 -47.75 -21.93
C SER A 124 -2.72 -46.71 -21.70
N GLN A 125 -2.88 -45.87 -20.71
CA GLN A 125 -1.98 -44.73 -20.46
C GLN A 125 -1.25 -44.84 -19.12
N GLY A 126 -1.79 -45.60 -18.18
CA GLY A 126 -1.21 -45.77 -16.83
C GLY A 126 -1.16 -44.49 -16.02
N CYS A 127 -0.17 -44.37 -15.14
CA CYS A 127 0.09 -43.18 -14.34
C CYS A 127 0.85 -42.12 -15.12
N ASN A 128 0.26 -41.02 -15.41
CA ASN A 128 0.87 -39.89 -16.10
C ASN A 128 0.64 -38.57 -15.37
N ALA A 129 1.53 -37.60 -15.57
CA ALA A 129 1.35 -36.28 -15.05
C ALA A 129 0.14 -35.61 -15.72
N CYS A 130 -0.65 -34.90 -14.94
CA CYS A 130 -1.79 -34.15 -15.48
C CYS A 130 -1.38 -33.14 -16.55
N SER A 131 -0.20 -32.54 -16.39
CA SER A 131 0.39 -31.61 -17.36
C SER A 131 0.68 -32.21 -18.72
N SER A 132 0.82 -33.54 -18.83
CA SER A 132 1.10 -34.23 -20.10
C SER A 132 -0.17 -34.67 -20.82
N LYS A 133 -1.36 -34.52 -20.23
CA LYS A 133 -2.62 -34.88 -20.85
C LYS A 133 -2.90 -33.99 -22.06
N ASN A 134 -2.97 -34.59 -23.25
CA ASN A 134 -3.33 -33.95 -24.52
C ASN A 134 -2.33 -32.99 -25.14
N ASN A 135 -1.06 -33.00 -24.82
CA ASN A 135 0.01 -32.19 -25.45
C ASN A 135 -0.27 -30.69 -25.60
N ALA A 136 -1.45 -30.19 -25.23
CA ALA A 136 -1.91 -28.87 -25.61
C ALA A 136 -1.75 -27.82 -24.49
N LEU A 137 -1.59 -28.21 -23.23
CA LEU A 137 -1.70 -27.27 -22.11
C LEU A 137 -0.76 -27.60 -20.97
N ALA A 138 0.49 -27.95 -21.29
CA ALA A 138 1.54 -28.13 -20.27
C ALA A 138 1.55 -26.94 -19.32
N GLY A 139 1.36 -27.21 -18.03
CA GLY A 139 1.32 -26.17 -16.99
C GLY A 139 -0.08 -25.65 -16.64
N THR A 140 -1.14 -26.09 -17.29
CA THR A 140 -2.52 -25.67 -16.98
C THR A 140 -3.36 -26.72 -16.26
N TYR A 141 -2.90 -27.96 -16.20
CA TYR A 141 -3.57 -29.04 -15.47
C TYR A 141 -2.82 -29.40 -14.21
N TYR A 142 -3.55 -29.65 -13.16
CA TYR A 142 -3.01 -30.13 -11.89
C TYR A 142 -3.83 -31.31 -11.37
N TYR A 143 -3.25 -32.05 -10.42
CA TYR A 143 -3.93 -33.14 -9.76
C TYR A 143 -4.94 -32.58 -8.73
N GLY A 144 -6.23 -32.53 -9.11
CA GLY A 144 -7.28 -31.87 -8.33
C GLY A 144 -7.65 -32.52 -7.00
N THR A 145 -7.36 -33.82 -6.87
CA THR A 145 -7.50 -34.56 -5.61
C THR A 145 -6.21 -35.34 -5.41
N LYS A 146 -5.52 -35.13 -4.31
CA LYS A 146 -4.31 -35.87 -3.95
C LYS A 146 -4.66 -37.34 -3.81
N ARG A 147 -4.44 -38.13 -4.86
CA ARG A 147 -4.61 -39.58 -4.86
C ARG A 147 -3.35 -40.19 -5.44
N SER A 148 -2.60 -40.87 -4.61
CA SER A 148 -1.48 -41.71 -5.01
C SER A 148 -1.91 -43.13 -5.31
N GLU A 149 -3.16 -43.49 -5.04
CA GLU A 149 -3.66 -44.85 -5.11
C GLU A 149 -5.08 -44.89 -5.68
N TYR A 150 -5.28 -45.78 -6.66
CA TYR A 150 -6.58 -46.08 -7.26
C TYR A 150 -6.84 -47.57 -7.08
N THR A 151 -7.91 -47.89 -6.39
CA THR A 151 -8.38 -49.28 -6.26
C THR A 151 -9.68 -49.43 -7.04
N ILE A 152 -9.72 -50.43 -7.91
CA ILE A 152 -10.86 -50.70 -8.79
C ILE A 152 -11.20 -52.17 -8.62
N ASN A 153 -12.46 -52.43 -8.29
CA ASN A 153 -13.03 -53.77 -8.22
C ASN A 153 -14.02 -53.98 -9.36
N GLY A 154 -14.04 -55.17 -9.96
CA GLY A 154 -15.05 -55.50 -10.98
C GLY A 154 -14.43 -56.01 -12.32
N THR A 155 -15.28 -56.22 -13.30
CA THR A 155 -14.92 -56.72 -14.62
C THR A 155 -14.23 -55.60 -15.49
N LEU A 156 -13.23 -56.01 -16.31
CA LEU A 156 -12.44 -55.10 -17.11
C LEU A 156 -13.25 -54.13 -17.97
N GLY A 157 -14.38 -54.57 -18.53
CA GLY A 157 -15.25 -53.75 -19.38
C GLY A 157 -15.93 -52.59 -18.65
N SER A 158 -16.39 -52.78 -17.41
CA SER A 158 -17.04 -51.74 -16.62
C SER A 158 -16.03 -50.78 -16.04
N ILE A 159 -14.80 -51.19 -15.86
CA ILE A 159 -13.71 -50.36 -15.31
C ILE A 159 -13.26 -49.33 -16.32
N ASN A 160 -13.10 -49.67 -17.58
CA ASN A 160 -12.72 -48.73 -18.63
C ASN A 160 -13.65 -47.53 -18.77
N SER A 161 -14.93 -47.71 -18.49
CA SER A 161 -15.89 -46.60 -18.51
C SER A 161 -15.82 -45.72 -17.25
N ALA A 162 -15.46 -46.31 -16.10
CA ALA A 162 -15.39 -45.59 -14.83
C ALA A 162 -14.12 -44.75 -14.64
N ILE A 163 -13.01 -45.18 -15.27
CA ILE A 163 -11.71 -44.50 -15.10
C ILE A 163 -11.52 -43.39 -16.13
N ASN A 164 -12.28 -43.40 -17.18
CA ASN A 164 -12.23 -42.35 -18.22
C ASN A 164 -12.71 -41.00 -17.74
N THR A 165 -12.86 -40.84 -16.43
CA THR A 165 -13.30 -39.58 -15.87
C THR A 165 -12.10 -38.64 -15.69
N THR A 166 -12.21 -37.56 -16.34
CA THR A 166 -11.48 -36.32 -16.22
C THR A 166 -11.38 -35.76 -14.80
N THR A 167 -11.79 -36.51 -13.78
CA THR A 167 -11.91 -36.06 -12.38
C THR A 167 -10.60 -36.06 -11.60
N ALA A 168 -9.56 -36.71 -12.10
CA ALA A 168 -8.28 -36.71 -11.42
C ALA A 168 -7.43 -35.47 -11.71
N CYS A 169 -7.60 -34.89 -12.89
CA CYS A 169 -6.90 -33.66 -13.27
C CYS A 169 -7.89 -32.51 -13.39
N ALA A 170 -7.55 -31.39 -12.78
CA ALA A 170 -8.31 -30.15 -12.85
C ALA A 170 -7.51 -29.11 -13.66
N THR A 171 -8.21 -28.15 -14.23
CA THR A 171 -7.61 -27.03 -14.94
C THR A 171 -7.28 -25.92 -13.96
N CYS A 172 -6.12 -25.33 -14.10
CA CYS A 172 -5.79 -24.10 -13.41
C CYS A 172 -6.66 -22.95 -13.93
N GLY A 173 -7.10 -22.08 -13.04
CA GLY A 173 -7.87 -20.88 -13.40
C GLY A 173 -7.04 -19.85 -14.14
N ALA A 174 -7.68 -18.76 -14.55
CA ALA A 174 -7.02 -17.67 -15.27
C ALA A 174 -5.82 -17.11 -14.48
N ASN A 175 -4.75 -16.73 -15.18
CA ASN A 175 -3.52 -16.18 -14.62
C ASN A 175 -2.85 -17.07 -13.55
N SER A 176 -3.06 -18.37 -13.61
CA SER A 176 -2.40 -19.36 -12.76
C SER A 176 -1.73 -20.45 -13.60
N LYS A 177 -0.82 -21.17 -12.99
CA LYS A 177 -0.12 -22.31 -13.59
C LYS A 177 0.00 -23.44 -12.58
N THR A 178 0.21 -24.64 -13.08
CA THR A 178 0.48 -25.81 -12.24
C THR A 178 1.68 -25.54 -11.32
N SER A 179 1.52 -25.88 -10.04
CA SER A 179 2.60 -25.85 -9.06
C SER A 179 3.73 -26.84 -9.45
N SER A 180 4.93 -26.60 -8.95
CA SER A 180 6.09 -27.44 -9.30
C SER A 180 5.94 -28.90 -8.90
N ASP A 181 5.14 -29.20 -7.88
CA ASP A 181 4.81 -30.55 -7.43
C ASP A 181 3.64 -31.17 -8.21
N GLY A 182 2.97 -30.41 -9.09
CA GLY A 182 1.84 -30.85 -9.89
C GLY A 182 0.56 -31.11 -9.10
N LEU A 183 0.52 -30.77 -7.80
CA LEU A 183 -0.59 -31.07 -6.89
C LEU A 183 -1.60 -29.93 -6.76
N GLY A 184 -1.34 -28.81 -7.40
CA GLY A 184 -2.20 -27.63 -7.33
C GLY A 184 -1.87 -26.62 -8.41
N CYS A 185 -2.43 -25.43 -8.25
CA CYS A 185 -2.14 -24.27 -9.08
C CYS A 185 -1.61 -23.14 -8.22
N ASN A 186 -0.64 -22.41 -8.75
CA ASN A 186 -0.18 -21.16 -8.17
C ASN A 186 -0.49 -20.01 -9.12
N CYS A 187 -0.89 -18.88 -8.59
CA CYS A 187 -1.00 -17.66 -9.38
C CYS A 187 0.34 -17.32 -10.04
N LEU A 188 0.28 -16.71 -11.20
CA LEU A 188 1.46 -16.13 -11.83
C LEU A 188 2.07 -15.07 -10.91
N THR A 189 3.36 -14.77 -11.12
CA THR A 189 4.05 -13.73 -10.35
C THR A 189 3.28 -12.41 -10.42
N ASN A 190 3.09 -11.77 -9.26
CA ASN A 190 2.29 -10.55 -9.09
C ASN A 190 0.78 -10.72 -9.34
N TYR A 191 0.28 -11.92 -9.15
CA TYR A 191 -1.14 -12.24 -9.11
C TYR A 191 -1.49 -12.94 -7.80
N HIS A 192 -2.72 -12.79 -7.33
CA HIS A 192 -3.29 -13.47 -6.16
C HIS A 192 -4.65 -14.04 -6.50
N ILE A 193 -5.19 -14.92 -5.65
CA ILE A 193 -6.52 -15.49 -5.88
C ILE A 193 -7.59 -14.40 -5.78
N SER A 194 -8.57 -14.47 -6.67
CA SER A 194 -9.70 -13.53 -6.67
C SER A 194 -10.44 -13.58 -5.32
N GLY A 195 -10.58 -12.41 -4.68
CA GLY A 195 -11.16 -12.26 -3.35
C GLY A 195 -10.19 -12.49 -2.19
N GLY A 196 -8.91 -12.76 -2.46
CA GLY A 196 -7.83 -12.86 -1.49
C GLY A 196 -6.96 -11.60 -1.39
N THR A 197 -5.85 -11.74 -0.71
CA THR A 197 -4.80 -10.71 -0.57
C THR A 197 -3.63 -11.00 -1.50
N ASN A 198 -2.71 -10.05 -1.68
CA ASN A 198 -1.53 -10.21 -2.55
C ASN A 198 -0.61 -11.39 -2.16
N SER A 199 -0.73 -11.93 -0.96
CA SER A 199 0.00 -13.11 -0.47
C SER A 199 -0.70 -14.44 -0.79
N ASP A 200 -1.97 -14.41 -1.19
CA ASP A 200 -2.77 -15.61 -1.42
C ASP A 200 -2.54 -16.14 -2.84
N THR A 201 -1.49 -16.92 -3.03
CA THR A 201 -1.04 -17.37 -4.36
C THR A 201 -1.43 -18.79 -4.73
N VAL A 202 -1.96 -19.60 -3.79
CA VAL A 202 -2.39 -20.98 -4.06
C VAL A 202 -3.79 -20.99 -4.65
N ALA A 203 -3.88 -21.17 -5.96
CA ALA A 203 -5.12 -20.97 -6.72
C ALA A 203 -6.06 -22.18 -6.74
N ASN A 204 -5.53 -23.40 -6.90
CA ASN A 204 -6.29 -24.67 -6.92
C ASN A 204 -7.64 -24.59 -7.67
N GLY A 205 -7.60 -24.18 -8.93
CA GLY A 205 -8.78 -24.03 -9.79
C GLY A 205 -9.49 -22.67 -9.68
N LYS A 206 -9.04 -21.78 -8.81
CA LYS A 206 -9.54 -20.40 -8.74
C LYS A 206 -8.80 -19.51 -9.74
N ASP A 207 -9.50 -18.48 -10.22
CA ASP A 207 -8.88 -17.44 -11.02
C ASP A 207 -7.98 -16.54 -10.16
N CYS A 208 -6.91 -16.09 -10.79
CA CYS A 208 -6.02 -15.12 -10.19
C CYS A 208 -6.20 -13.75 -10.82
N VAL A 209 -6.16 -12.73 -10.00
CA VAL A 209 -6.23 -11.33 -10.38
C VAL A 209 -4.92 -10.64 -10.07
N ILE A 210 -4.62 -9.58 -10.81
CA ILE A 210 -3.37 -8.83 -10.63
C ILE A 210 -3.30 -8.22 -9.23
N ASN A 211 -2.11 -8.22 -8.63
CA ASN A 211 -1.88 -7.63 -7.31
C ASN A 211 -2.18 -6.13 -7.31
N THR A 212 -2.79 -5.69 -6.22
CA THR A 212 -3.11 -4.28 -5.99
C THR A 212 -2.33 -3.75 -4.80
N TYR A 213 -1.96 -2.48 -4.89
CA TYR A 213 -1.15 -1.78 -3.90
C TYR A 213 -1.74 -0.41 -3.60
N THR A 214 -1.23 0.22 -2.57
CA THR A 214 -1.66 1.55 -2.17
C THR A 214 -0.49 2.51 -2.27
N ILE A 215 -0.73 3.66 -2.91
CA ILE A 215 0.14 4.82 -2.84
C ILE A 215 -0.41 5.73 -1.73
N THR A 216 0.41 6.04 -0.75
CA THR A 216 0.09 7.04 0.28
C THR A 216 0.75 8.36 -0.08
N TYR A 217 -0.04 9.40 -0.27
CA TYR A 217 0.44 10.75 -0.52
C TYR A 217 0.50 11.52 0.80
N ARG A 218 1.65 12.13 1.11
CA ARG A 218 1.87 12.98 2.28
C ARG A 218 1.92 14.44 1.88
N ALA A 219 1.18 15.25 2.59
CA ALA A 219 1.11 16.69 2.31
C ALA A 219 2.43 17.44 2.51
N ASN A 220 3.27 17.03 3.46
CA ASN A 220 4.55 17.70 3.77
C ASN A 220 4.42 19.24 3.88
N ASN A 221 3.33 19.71 4.47
CA ASN A 221 2.97 21.11 4.62
C ASN A 221 2.97 21.57 6.08
N GLY A 222 3.68 20.83 6.96
CA GLY A 222 3.68 21.06 8.41
C GLY A 222 2.52 20.36 9.14
N THR A 223 1.67 19.62 8.42
CA THR A 223 0.61 18.79 8.98
C THR A 223 0.87 17.31 8.68
N ASN A 224 0.11 16.43 9.34
CA ASN A 224 0.15 14.98 9.09
C ASN A 224 -0.92 14.54 8.07
N GLN A 225 -1.38 15.44 7.20
CA GLN A 225 -2.38 15.10 6.20
C GLN A 225 -1.85 14.09 5.19
N THR A 226 -2.66 13.07 4.94
CA THR A 226 -2.39 12.03 3.94
C THR A 226 -3.65 11.72 3.15
N THR A 227 -3.48 11.21 1.95
CA THR A 227 -4.54 10.56 1.17
C THR A 227 -3.96 9.35 0.45
N THR A 228 -4.81 8.47 -0.05
CA THR A 228 -4.38 7.21 -0.65
C THR A 228 -5.00 7.00 -2.02
N GLN A 229 -4.28 6.26 -2.86
CA GLN A 229 -4.73 5.82 -4.18
C GLN A 229 -4.41 4.34 -4.35
N ASN A 230 -5.41 3.53 -4.72
CA ASN A 230 -5.19 2.13 -5.05
C ASN A 230 -4.77 1.98 -6.50
N VAL A 231 -3.79 1.12 -6.75
CA VAL A 231 -3.19 0.90 -8.05
C VAL A 231 -2.92 -0.57 -8.29
N SER A 232 -2.95 -1.00 -9.54
CA SER A 232 -2.60 -2.38 -9.90
C SER A 232 -1.13 -2.48 -10.33
N TYR A 233 -0.51 -3.62 -10.11
CA TYR A 233 0.84 -3.89 -10.60
C TYR A 233 0.94 -3.65 -12.12
N LYS A 234 2.00 -2.97 -12.55
CA LYS A 234 2.24 -2.57 -13.95
C LYS A 234 1.17 -1.68 -14.60
N SER A 235 0.21 -1.14 -13.83
CA SER A 235 -0.70 -0.13 -14.39
C SER A 235 0.01 1.21 -14.58
N THR A 236 -0.49 2.01 -15.52
CA THR A 236 -0.15 3.42 -15.59
C THR A 236 -0.93 4.15 -14.51
N VAL A 237 -0.21 4.85 -13.65
CA VAL A 237 -0.77 5.64 -12.56
C VAL A 237 -0.65 7.12 -12.92
N THR A 238 -1.74 7.85 -12.75
CA THR A 238 -1.74 9.31 -12.75
C THR A 238 -1.65 9.78 -11.30
N THR A 239 -0.65 10.57 -10.96
CA THR A 239 -0.52 11.14 -9.62
C THR A 239 -1.63 12.15 -9.35
N LEU A 240 -1.88 12.40 -8.07
CA LEU A 240 -2.83 13.43 -7.65
C LEU A 240 -2.41 14.81 -8.17
N ASP A 241 -3.39 15.67 -8.42
CA ASP A 241 -3.20 17.02 -8.92
C ASP A 241 -2.72 17.99 -7.82
N ASP A 242 -2.53 19.24 -8.19
CA ASP A 242 -2.06 20.32 -7.33
C ASP A 242 -3.11 20.86 -6.36
N GLN A 243 -4.37 20.40 -6.48
CA GLN A 243 -5.47 20.77 -5.58
C GLN A 243 -5.62 19.82 -4.38
N THR A 244 -4.91 18.69 -4.38
CA THR A 244 -5.03 17.65 -3.34
C THR A 244 -4.69 18.17 -1.95
N PHE A 245 -3.62 18.96 -1.83
CA PHE A 245 -3.18 19.60 -0.60
C PHE A 245 -2.88 21.07 -0.85
N SER A 246 -2.87 21.84 0.21
CA SER A 246 -2.51 23.25 0.17
C SER A 246 -1.43 23.58 1.19
N GLN A 247 -0.57 24.51 0.85
CA GLN A 247 0.39 25.14 1.76
C GLN A 247 0.43 26.64 1.50
N THR A 248 0.27 27.39 2.56
CA THR A 248 0.27 28.86 2.48
C THR A 248 1.53 29.37 1.76
N GLY A 249 1.36 30.19 0.76
CA GLY A 249 2.47 30.79 0.00
C GLY A 249 3.24 29.85 -0.91
N ARG A 250 2.78 28.63 -1.10
CA ARG A 250 3.49 27.64 -1.90
C ARG A 250 2.58 26.99 -2.94
N THR A 251 3.20 26.49 -3.99
CA THR A 251 2.54 25.71 -5.03
C THR A 251 3.11 24.29 -4.98
N LEU A 252 2.24 23.30 -5.08
CA LEU A 252 2.66 21.91 -5.23
C LEU A 252 3.31 21.74 -6.61
N THR A 253 4.55 21.29 -6.66
CA THR A 253 5.33 21.16 -7.89
C THR A 253 5.67 19.72 -8.23
N GLY A 254 5.45 18.78 -7.30
CA GLY A 254 5.74 17.39 -7.54
C GLY A 254 5.41 16.50 -6.38
N TRP A 255 5.50 15.23 -6.68
CA TRP A 255 5.42 14.12 -5.77
C TRP A 255 6.75 13.36 -5.81
N LYS A 256 7.41 13.17 -4.68
CA LYS A 256 8.72 12.52 -4.65
C LYS A 256 8.77 11.33 -3.70
N ASN A 257 9.62 10.37 -4.07
CA ASN A 257 10.14 9.34 -3.19
C ASN A 257 11.63 9.15 -3.53
N ASP A 258 12.50 9.61 -2.65
CA ASP A 258 13.95 9.64 -2.90
C ASP A 258 14.54 8.21 -2.95
N ALA A 259 14.01 7.27 -2.15
CA ALA A 259 14.46 5.88 -2.13
C ALA A 259 14.16 5.13 -3.44
N LEU A 260 13.08 5.52 -4.13
CA LEU A 260 12.65 4.94 -5.40
C LEU A 260 13.06 5.81 -6.60
N SER A 261 13.76 6.92 -6.37
CA SER A 261 14.14 7.90 -7.41
C SER A 261 12.93 8.42 -8.20
N LEU A 262 11.80 8.59 -7.53
CA LEU A 262 10.59 9.16 -8.12
C LEU A 262 10.54 10.66 -7.86
N ASP A 263 10.34 11.43 -8.93
CA ASP A 263 10.02 12.87 -8.89
C ASP A 263 9.05 13.14 -10.05
N ILE A 264 7.76 13.25 -9.74
CA ILE A 264 6.67 13.26 -10.71
C ILE A 264 5.84 14.52 -10.50
N THR A 265 5.53 15.24 -11.58
CA THR A 265 4.67 16.42 -11.51
C THR A 265 3.24 16.04 -11.03
N PRO A 266 2.50 16.98 -10.41
CA PRO A 266 1.09 16.77 -10.12
C PRO A 266 0.32 16.44 -11.40
N GLY A 267 -0.55 15.41 -11.36
CA GLY A 267 -1.23 14.90 -12.56
C GLY A 267 -0.33 14.18 -13.58
N GLY A 268 0.95 14.05 -13.31
CA GLY A 268 1.90 13.29 -14.14
C GLY A 268 1.69 11.78 -14.02
N THR A 269 2.26 11.03 -14.96
CA THR A 269 2.05 9.57 -15.04
C THR A 269 3.35 8.80 -14.88
N PHE A 270 3.24 7.60 -14.30
CA PHE A 270 4.32 6.63 -14.23
C PHE A 270 3.76 5.20 -14.20
N THR A 271 4.60 4.20 -14.47
CA THR A 271 4.20 2.79 -14.37
C THR A 271 4.50 2.26 -12.97
N TYR A 272 3.49 1.69 -12.30
CA TYR A 272 3.65 1.11 -10.97
C TYR A 272 4.31 -0.27 -11.05
N ALA A 273 5.61 -0.33 -10.95
CA ALA A 273 6.40 -1.57 -11.04
C ALA A 273 6.88 -2.12 -9.68
N TYR A 274 6.29 -1.67 -8.60
CA TYR A 274 6.67 -2.03 -7.23
C TYR A 274 5.80 -3.18 -6.72
N THR A 275 6.38 -4.00 -5.82
CA THR A 275 5.71 -5.16 -5.19
C THR A 275 5.23 -4.87 -3.78
N ASP A 276 5.35 -3.61 -3.32
CA ASP A 276 4.96 -3.14 -2.01
C ASP A 276 4.22 -1.81 -2.12
N ASN A 277 3.47 -1.43 -1.10
CA ASN A 277 2.89 -0.11 -0.99
C ASN A 277 4.00 0.94 -0.96
N ILE A 278 3.78 2.07 -1.62
CA ILE A 278 4.75 3.17 -1.63
C ILE A 278 4.17 4.45 -1.04
N GLU A 279 5.06 5.35 -0.65
CA GLU A 279 4.70 6.66 -0.16
C GLU A 279 5.27 7.72 -1.10
N LEU A 280 4.49 8.73 -1.42
CA LEU A 280 4.90 9.91 -2.18
C LEU A 280 4.73 11.15 -1.31
N THR A 281 5.77 11.93 -1.18
CA THR A 281 5.80 13.15 -0.39
C THR A 281 5.67 14.37 -1.29
N ALA A 282 4.81 15.30 -0.94
CA ALA A 282 4.61 16.55 -1.67
C ALA A 282 5.87 17.40 -1.71
N LYS A 283 6.16 17.97 -2.87
CA LYS A 283 7.26 18.88 -3.16
C LYS A 283 6.68 20.26 -3.41
N TRP A 284 7.06 21.23 -2.59
CA TRP A 284 6.52 22.57 -2.62
C TRP A 284 7.54 23.58 -3.14
N SER A 285 7.08 24.54 -3.93
CA SER A 285 7.83 25.72 -4.33
C SER A 285 7.13 26.97 -3.81
N GLY A 286 7.91 27.97 -3.41
CA GLY A 286 7.36 29.27 -3.03
C GLY A 286 6.67 29.94 -4.22
N LYS A 287 5.49 30.54 -3.99
CA LYS A 287 4.85 31.42 -4.97
C LYS A 287 5.63 32.72 -5.07
N SER A 288 5.78 33.22 -6.30
CA SER A 288 6.24 34.57 -6.53
C SER A 288 5.08 35.55 -6.45
N PHE A 289 5.34 36.73 -5.89
CA PHE A 289 4.42 37.85 -5.81
C PHE A 289 5.16 39.14 -6.07
N ASN A 290 4.46 40.16 -6.62
CA ASN A 290 5.02 41.47 -6.92
C ASN A 290 4.68 42.46 -5.80
N ILE A 291 5.65 43.33 -5.51
CA ILE A 291 5.49 44.40 -4.55
C ILE A 291 5.56 45.74 -5.28
N THR A 292 4.49 46.50 -5.18
CA THR A 292 4.41 47.86 -5.67
C THR A 292 4.56 48.83 -4.50
N TYR A 293 5.39 49.87 -4.70
CA TYR A 293 5.63 50.88 -3.68
C TYR A 293 4.93 52.17 -4.04
N GLN A 294 4.26 52.78 -3.09
CA GLN A 294 3.59 54.08 -3.19
C GLN A 294 4.18 55.02 -2.16
N ILE A 295 4.56 56.20 -2.55
CA ILE A 295 5.18 57.15 -1.64
C ILE A 295 4.15 57.80 -0.73
N GLY A 296 2.96 58.10 -1.22
CA GLY A 296 2.00 58.88 -0.42
C GLY A 296 2.52 60.27 -0.02
N GLY A 297 1.69 61.11 0.47
CA GLY A 297 2.08 62.45 0.92
C GLY A 297 2.10 63.49 -0.19
N ALA A 298 1.30 64.56 -0.04
CA ALA A 298 1.28 65.67 -0.98
C ALA A 298 2.54 66.54 -0.79
N GLY A 299 3.21 66.91 -1.91
CA GLY A 299 4.37 67.77 -1.88
C GLY A 299 5.71 67.08 -1.67
N THR A 300 5.75 65.79 -1.69
CA THR A 300 7.03 65.03 -1.71
C THR A 300 7.64 65.01 -3.10
N THR A 301 8.97 65.07 -3.17
CA THR A 301 9.72 64.86 -4.39
C THR A 301 10.16 63.40 -4.61
N CYS A 302 9.79 62.56 -3.65
CA CYS A 302 10.12 61.14 -3.68
C CYS A 302 9.50 60.42 -4.85
N GLN A 303 10.28 59.57 -5.50
CA GLN A 303 9.76 58.64 -6.49
C GLN A 303 9.53 57.28 -5.82
N PRO A 304 8.51 56.51 -6.27
CA PRO A 304 8.33 55.16 -5.77
C PRO A 304 9.58 54.30 -5.97
N ALA A 305 9.88 53.42 -5.05
CA ALA A 305 10.85 52.38 -5.27
C ALA A 305 10.43 51.50 -6.45
N THR A 306 11.38 50.94 -7.17
CA THR A 306 11.10 50.03 -8.29
C THR A 306 10.33 48.82 -7.75
N PRO A 307 9.24 48.41 -8.40
CA PRO A 307 8.54 47.19 -8.02
C PRO A 307 9.49 46.00 -7.96
N THR A 308 9.36 45.17 -6.95
CA THR A 308 10.20 43.98 -6.76
C THR A 308 9.35 42.73 -6.82
N SER A 309 9.94 41.64 -7.35
CA SER A 309 9.33 40.32 -7.30
C SER A 309 9.98 39.52 -6.16
N CYS A 310 9.17 38.97 -5.29
CA CYS A 310 9.59 38.15 -4.17
C CYS A 310 9.06 36.74 -4.32
N THR A 311 9.81 35.75 -3.79
CA THR A 311 9.36 34.37 -3.73
C THR A 311 9.18 33.98 -2.28
N TYR A 312 8.02 33.48 -1.92
CA TYR A 312 7.69 33.05 -0.57
C TYR A 312 8.73 32.02 -0.04
N GLY A 313 9.23 32.31 1.15
CA GLY A 313 10.27 31.50 1.80
C GLY A 313 11.71 31.93 1.51
N ASN A 314 11.91 32.89 0.60
CA ASN A 314 13.20 33.59 0.44
C ASN A 314 13.14 34.91 1.19
N ILE A 315 14.26 35.38 1.73
CA ILE A 315 14.31 36.69 2.38
C ILE A 315 13.95 37.77 1.35
N CYS A 316 12.97 38.58 1.66
CA CYS A 316 12.50 39.68 0.84
C CYS A 316 12.38 40.92 1.73
N SER A 317 13.40 41.74 1.77
CA SER A 317 13.48 42.89 2.64
C SER A 317 12.75 44.12 2.09
N ALA A 318 11.99 44.78 2.95
CA ALA A 318 11.44 46.11 2.58
C ALA A 318 12.59 47.09 2.25
N PRO A 319 12.53 47.80 1.14
CA PRO A 319 13.56 48.76 0.79
C PRO A 319 13.53 49.97 1.70
N ASP A 320 14.64 50.69 1.78
CA ASP A 320 14.62 52.06 2.27
C ASP A 320 13.95 52.96 1.23
N ILE A 321 13.53 54.15 1.67
CA ILE A 321 13.03 55.13 0.73
C ILE A 321 14.17 55.61 -0.18
N PRO A 322 13.94 55.84 -1.50
CA PRO A 322 14.98 56.22 -2.42
C PRO A 322 15.76 57.48 -1.98
N SER A 323 17.06 57.50 -2.26
CA SER A 323 17.90 58.66 -1.99
C SER A 323 17.49 59.87 -2.82
N GLY A 324 17.73 61.07 -2.33
CA GLY A 324 17.35 62.32 -3.03
C GLY A 324 15.90 62.73 -2.85
N CYS A 325 15.18 62.01 -2.02
CA CYS A 325 13.78 62.28 -1.65
C CYS A 325 13.72 63.43 -0.64
N THR A 326 12.78 64.37 -0.81
CA THR A 326 12.47 65.42 0.15
C THR A 326 10.98 65.44 0.47
N TYR A 327 10.67 65.60 1.75
CA TYR A 327 9.33 65.90 2.24
C TYR A 327 9.47 66.79 3.46
N ASN A 328 9.48 68.09 3.21
CA ASN A 328 9.84 69.09 4.19
C ASN A 328 8.97 69.01 5.44
N GLY A 329 9.59 68.85 6.60
CA GLY A 329 8.93 68.76 7.87
C GLY A 329 8.30 67.40 8.19
N TYR A 330 8.62 66.35 7.42
CA TYR A 330 8.18 64.99 7.64
C TYR A 330 9.32 64.02 7.71
N VAL A 331 9.17 62.97 8.47
CA VAL A 331 10.12 61.87 8.61
C VAL A 331 9.47 60.57 8.16
N PHE A 332 10.18 59.78 7.39
CA PHE A 332 9.77 58.45 6.98
C PHE A 332 9.78 57.49 8.16
N LYS A 333 8.67 56.83 8.45
CA LYS A 333 8.54 55.88 9.55
C LYS A 333 8.51 54.43 9.09
N GLY A 334 8.49 54.14 7.81
CA GLY A 334 8.42 52.84 7.25
C GLY A 334 7.30 52.67 6.24
N TRP A 335 7.05 51.46 5.88
CA TRP A 335 6.04 51.07 4.89
C TRP A 335 4.81 50.51 5.59
N LYS A 336 3.63 50.82 5.11
CA LYS A 336 2.40 50.19 5.55
C LYS A 336 1.80 49.44 4.37
N CYS A 337 1.37 48.22 4.60
CA CYS A 337 0.69 47.47 3.56
C CYS A 337 -0.74 47.97 3.39
N THR A 338 -1.12 48.28 2.17
CA THR A 338 -2.45 48.84 1.83
C THR A 338 -3.27 47.91 0.95
N SER A 339 -2.68 46.92 0.34
CA SER A 339 -3.38 45.92 -0.47
C SER A 339 -2.57 44.64 -0.57
N GLY A 340 -3.27 43.48 -0.65
CA GLY A 340 -2.69 42.16 -0.88
C GLY A 340 -2.01 41.51 0.35
N CYS A 341 -2.20 42.07 1.54
CA CYS A 341 -1.47 41.68 2.74
C CYS A 341 -2.31 40.88 3.71
N LYS A 342 -1.63 40.07 4.48
CA LYS A 342 -2.17 39.38 5.65
C LYS A 342 -2.35 40.36 6.86
N ASP A 343 -1.42 41.30 7.00
CA ASP A 343 -1.47 42.37 8.02
C ASP A 343 -1.33 43.71 7.36
N SER A 344 -2.34 44.57 7.53
CA SER A 344 -2.40 45.95 7.03
C SER A 344 -2.22 46.99 8.15
N THR A 345 -1.93 46.60 9.37
CA THR A 345 -1.85 47.47 10.53
C THR A 345 -0.44 47.88 10.94
N THR A 346 0.50 46.96 10.75
CA THR A 346 1.90 47.11 11.16
C THR A 346 2.68 48.00 10.21
N ILE A 347 3.49 48.93 10.78
CA ILE A 347 4.49 49.67 10.02
C ILE A 347 5.77 48.84 9.89
N ILE A 348 6.20 48.61 8.67
CA ILE A 348 7.34 47.79 8.28
C ILE A 348 8.56 48.67 8.15
N SER A 349 9.56 48.47 8.97
CA SER A 349 10.83 49.20 8.85
C SER A 349 11.64 48.73 7.63
N PRO A 350 12.44 49.58 7.01
CA PRO A 350 13.43 49.16 5.99
C PRO A 350 14.30 48.00 6.52
N GLY A 351 14.59 47.04 5.64
CA GLY A 351 15.37 45.85 5.99
C GLY A 351 14.59 44.70 6.61
N THR A 352 13.31 44.92 7.03
CA THR A 352 12.44 43.85 7.57
C THR A 352 12.05 42.89 6.46
N ASP A 353 12.08 41.56 6.74
CA ASP A 353 11.53 40.55 5.85
C ASP A 353 10.02 40.64 5.80
N ILE A 354 9.48 40.76 4.60
CA ILE A 354 8.04 40.98 4.35
C ILE A 354 7.29 39.70 3.97
N ASN A 355 7.93 38.54 3.94
CA ASN A 355 7.26 37.29 3.63
C ASN A 355 6.12 36.95 4.58
N ASP A 356 6.28 37.22 5.87
CA ASP A 356 5.25 36.94 6.88
C ASP A 356 4.02 37.87 6.76
N ILE A 357 4.19 38.99 6.09
CA ILE A 357 3.15 40.01 5.91
C ILE A 357 2.41 39.79 4.60
N SER A 358 3.03 39.13 3.63
CA SER A 358 2.43 38.85 2.33
C SER A 358 1.24 37.88 2.49
N GLY A 359 0.10 38.23 1.93
CA GLY A 359 -1.04 37.33 1.80
C GLY A 359 -0.91 36.33 0.64
N ASN A 360 0.31 36.11 0.13
CA ASN A 360 0.63 35.30 -1.07
C ASN A 360 0.09 35.87 -2.40
N ASN A 361 -0.24 37.14 -2.38
CA ASN A 361 -0.70 37.89 -3.55
C ASN A 361 0.22 39.07 -3.79
N ASP A 362 0.12 39.62 -4.97
CA ASP A 362 0.72 40.93 -5.24
C ASP A 362 0.29 41.95 -4.20
N MET A 363 1.24 42.70 -3.65
CA MET A 363 0.96 43.64 -2.55
C MET A 363 1.37 45.06 -2.92
N THR A 364 0.75 46.00 -2.22
CA THR A 364 1.11 47.40 -2.29
C THR A 364 1.56 47.90 -0.92
N LEU A 365 2.77 48.45 -0.86
CA LEU A 365 3.32 49.08 0.31
C LEU A 365 3.31 50.61 0.12
N THR A 366 2.68 51.33 1.07
CA THR A 366 2.60 52.79 1.05
C THR A 366 3.45 53.37 2.15
N ALA A 367 4.32 54.33 1.79
CA ALA A 367 5.17 55.01 2.75
C ALA A 367 4.36 55.72 3.83
N GLN A 368 4.81 55.61 5.06
CA GLN A 368 4.22 56.27 6.23
C GLN A 368 5.11 57.41 6.67
N TRP A 369 4.49 58.54 6.85
CA TRP A 369 5.13 59.80 7.21
C TRP A 369 4.61 60.29 8.54
N ALA A 370 5.52 60.79 9.37
CA ALA A 370 5.14 61.54 10.57
C ALA A 370 5.63 62.96 10.46
N GLU A 371 4.83 63.90 10.92
CA GLU A 371 5.27 65.28 11.05
C GLU A 371 6.46 65.34 12.02
N CYS A 372 7.44 66.14 11.71
CA CYS A 372 8.51 66.49 12.64
C CYS A 372 7.83 67.11 13.90
N PRO A 373 7.95 66.50 15.06
CA PRO A 373 7.19 66.97 16.22
C PRO A 373 7.74 68.32 16.74
N ALA A 374 6.89 69.07 17.48
CA ALA A 374 7.33 70.25 18.18
C ALA A 374 8.44 69.91 19.16
N GLY A 375 9.48 70.81 19.25
CA GLY A 375 10.67 70.56 20.03
C GLY A 375 11.76 69.77 19.30
N TYR A 376 11.55 69.43 18.04
CA TYR A 376 12.51 68.74 17.18
C TYR A 376 12.64 69.49 15.86
N TYR A 377 13.73 69.24 15.12
CA TYR A 377 13.89 69.61 13.72
C TYR A 377 14.36 68.43 12.92
N CYS A 378 13.87 68.33 11.68
CA CYS A 378 14.14 67.20 10.81
C CYS A 378 14.79 67.73 9.50
N PRO A 379 16.12 67.69 9.42
CA PRO A 379 16.88 68.26 8.28
C PRO A 379 16.66 67.46 7.02
N ASP A 380 16.28 66.22 7.14
CA ASP A 380 15.94 65.29 6.07
C ASP A 380 14.82 64.35 6.49
N ILE A 381 14.41 63.49 5.56
CA ILE A 381 13.31 62.55 5.79
C ILE A 381 13.66 61.34 6.69
N ARG A 382 14.92 61.24 7.15
CA ARG A 382 15.41 60.09 8.00
C ARG A 382 15.81 60.54 9.38
N THR A 383 16.07 61.83 9.55
CA THR A 383 16.68 62.38 10.76
C THR A 383 15.68 63.19 11.58
N GLU A 384 15.55 62.88 12.86
CA GLU A 384 14.73 63.60 13.84
C GLU A 384 15.65 64.00 14.97
N ASN A 385 15.99 65.24 15.04
CA ASN A 385 16.89 65.81 16.04
C ASN A 385 16.10 66.67 17.04
N LYS A 386 16.37 66.40 18.31
CA LYS A 386 15.79 67.24 19.38
C LYS A 386 16.43 68.60 19.38
N CYS A 387 15.65 69.62 19.56
CA CYS A 387 16.17 70.97 19.78
C CYS A 387 17.11 71.05 20.99
N PRO A 388 18.11 71.92 20.97
CA PRO A 388 19.02 72.11 22.13
C PRO A 388 18.28 72.35 23.43
N ALA A 389 18.91 72.00 24.55
CA ALA A 389 18.30 72.10 25.89
C ALA A 389 17.75 73.51 26.15
N GLY A 390 16.53 73.59 26.65
CA GLY A 390 15.83 74.84 26.94
C GLY A 390 15.22 75.50 25.71
N SER A 391 15.33 74.92 24.52
CA SER A 391 14.67 75.43 23.31
C SER A 391 13.58 74.46 22.79
N THR A 392 12.73 74.98 21.98
CA THR A 392 11.66 74.22 21.31
C THR A 392 11.57 74.66 19.85
N SER A 393 10.78 73.95 19.06
CA SER A 393 10.44 74.33 17.68
C SER A 393 8.94 74.17 17.43
N ALA A 394 8.42 74.77 16.39
CA ALA A 394 7.12 74.37 15.89
C ALA A 394 7.19 72.99 15.22
N ALA A 395 6.06 72.30 15.11
CA ALA A 395 5.95 71.11 14.29
C ALA A 395 6.39 71.44 12.82
N LYS A 396 6.91 70.40 12.10
CA LYS A 396 7.43 70.53 10.72
C LYS A 396 8.69 71.38 10.60
N SER A 397 9.42 71.64 11.67
CA SER A 397 10.70 72.38 11.61
C SER A 397 11.76 71.53 10.88
N THR A 398 12.52 72.19 9.96
CA THR A 398 13.46 71.46 9.05
C THR A 398 14.94 71.76 9.34
N ALA A 399 15.22 72.77 10.21
CA ALA A 399 16.58 73.14 10.53
C ALA A 399 16.72 73.52 11.98
N ILE A 400 17.94 73.38 12.54
CA ILE A 400 18.26 73.81 13.90
C ILE A 400 17.94 75.27 14.14
N THR A 401 18.02 76.09 13.07
CA THR A 401 17.64 77.50 13.12
C THR A 401 16.14 77.76 13.35
N ASN A 402 15.30 76.72 13.27
CA ASN A 402 13.89 76.82 13.64
C ASN A 402 13.66 76.57 15.17
N CYS A 403 14.71 76.13 15.89
CA CYS A 403 14.65 76.01 17.36
C CYS A 403 14.79 77.37 17.99
N TYR A 404 13.90 77.62 18.96
CA TYR A 404 13.89 78.89 19.70
C TYR A 404 13.63 78.67 21.17
N MET A 405 14.16 79.56 21.97
CA MET A 405 13.82 79.67 23.39
C MET A 405 12.60 80.57 23.55
N VAL A 406 11.69 80.15 24.46
CA VAL A 406 10.46 80.93 24.75
C VAL A 406 10.71 81.85 25.92
N GLY A 407 9.98 82.97 26.01
CA GLY A 407 9.98 83.87 27.16
C GLY A 407 9.72 83.10 28.48
N GLY A 408 10.41 83.49 29.52
CA GLY A 408 10.43 82.77 30.81
C GLY A 408 11.52 81.71 30.95
N THR A 409 12.21 81.31 29.84
CA THR A 409 13.34 80.38 29.89
C THR A 409 14.52 81.01 30.58
N THR A 410 15.06 80.35 31.62
CA THR A 410 16.27 80.78 32.31
C THR A 410 17.50 80.17 31.65
N ILE A 411 18.43 80.96 31.19
CA ILE A 411 19.67 80.56 30.58
C ILE A 411 20.78 80.68 31.62
N ILE A 412 21.57 79.63 31.85
CA ILE A 412 22.75 79.61 32.67
C ILE A 412 23.93 80.07 31.77
N LEU A 413 24.53 81.17 32.07
CA LEU A 413 25.52 81.80 31.21
C LEU A 413 26.95 81.33 31.47
N ASP A 414 27.28 80.88 32.69
CA ASP A 414 28.61 80.43 33.09
C ASP A 414 28.60 79.47 34.28
N ALA A 415 29.78 78.95 34.64
CA ALA A 415 29.97 78.05 35.78
C ALA A 415 29.64 78.70 37.16
N ALA A 416 29.50 80.01 37.23
CA ALA A 416 29.10 80.73 38.43
C ALA A 416 27.54 80.87 38.53
N GLU A 417 26.81 80.13 37.69
CA GLU A 417 25.37 80.09 37.65
C GLU A 417 24.71 81.48 37.40
N ASN A 418 25.38 82.33 36.64
CA ASN A 418 24.74 83.55 36.15
C ASN A 418 23.57 83.19 35.26
N LYS A 419 22.37 83.67 35.66
CA LYS A 419 21.14 83.30 34.98
C LYS A 419 20.55 84.52 34.30
N PHE A 420 20.05 84.32 33.10
CA PHE A 420 19.26 85.32 32.35
C PHE A 420 17.90 84.69 32.01
N THR A 421 16.85 85.36 32.38
CA THR A 421 15.49 84.97 32.05
C THR A 421 14.98 85.76 30.89
N LEU A 422 14.60 85.12 29.81
CA LEU A 422 14.02 85.77 28.64
C LEU A 422 12.70 86.46 28.96
N PRO A 423 12.48 87.70 28.46
CA PRO A 423 11.19 88.36 28.61
C PRO A 423 10.03 87.56 28.04
N GLY A 424 8.83 87.67 28.65
CA GLY A 424 7.71 86.75 28.48
C GLY A 424 7.14 86.49 27.05
N THR A 425 7.43 87.32 26.08
CA THR A 425 6.95 87.14 24.69
C THR A 425 8.05 87.01 23.63
N THR A 426 9.30 86.98 24.07
CA THR A 426 10.46 86.98 23.19
C THR A 426 10.76 85.55 22.72
N LYS A 427 11.00 85.37 21.41
CA LYS A 427 11.59 84.13 20.83
C LYS A 427 12.98 84.41 20.39
N ILE A 428 13.97 83.67 20.92
CA ILE A 428 15.35 83.74 20.43
C ILE A 428 15.62 82.45 19.68
N TYR A 429 15.81 82.58 18.41
CA TYR A 429 16.07 81.45 17.52
C TYR A 429 17.55 81.02 17.64
N TYR A 430 17.76 79.73 17.57
CA TYR A 430 19.10 79.16 17.56
C TYR A 430 19.79 79.50 16.23
N HIS A 431 20.84 80.25 16.29
CA HIS A 431 21.68 80.53 15.14
C HIS A 431 22.82 79.52 15.10
N GLY A 432 22.75 78.54 14.14
CA GLY A 432 23.83 77.59 13.97
C GLY A 432 25.17 78.32 13.80
N GLY A 433 25.96 78.32 14.87
CA GLY A 433 27.35 78.74 14.75
C GLY A 433 28.15 77.62 14.05
N ASN A 434 28.83 77.95 12.95
CA ASN A 434 29.92 77.10 12.51
C ASN A 434 31.02 77.20 13.59
N ASN A 435 31.28 76.08 14.25
CA ASN A 435 32.55 75.86 14.90
C ASN A 435 33.44 75.13 13.90
#